data_aaf9cbe4e00bd3a173120cd91eb2ae88
#
_entry.id   aaf9cbe4e00bd3a173120cd91eb2ae88
#
_cell.length_a   1.000
_cell.length_b   1.000
_cell.length_c   1.000
_cell.angle_alpha   90.00
_cell.angle_beta   90.00
_cell.angle_gamma   90.00
#
_symmetry.space_group_name_H-M   'P 1'
#
loop_
_entity.id
_entity.type
_entity.pdbx_description
1 polymer ?
#
loop_
_entity_poly.entity_id
_entity_poly.type
_entity_poly.pdbx_seq_one_letter_code
_entity_poly.pdbx_strand_id
1 'polypeptide(L)'
;SSISLSSSSSLVMAKDLEVQEGGATAARDYVDPPPAPLLDMEEFGKWSLYRAVIAEFVATLLFLYVSVLTVIGYKAQTDANAGGVDCGGVGILGIAWAFGGMIFVLVYCTAGVSGGHINPAVTFGLFLARKVSLVRTVLYIVAQCLGAICGCGLVKAFQSSYYTRYGGGANELADGYNKGTGLGAEIIGTFVLVYTVFSATDPKRSARDSHIPVLAPLPIGFAVFMVHVATIPITGTGINPARSFGAAVIYNQEKAWDDQWIFWVGPMIGAAAAALYHQFVLRAAGIKSLGSFRSSA
;
A
#
# COMPACT_ATOMS: atom_id res chain seq x y z
N SER A 1 62.35 42.59 -12.48
CA SER A 1 61.06 42.96 -11.89
C SER A 1 60.37 41.75 -11.30
N SER A 2 60.54 41.58 -10.02
CA SER A 2 59.98 40.53 -9.18
C SER A 2 58.57 40.92 -8.73
N ILE A 3 57.57 40.10 -9.05
CA ILE A 3 56.21 40.26 -8.55
C ILE A 3 56.05 39.32 -7.36
N SER A 4 55.94 39.88 -6.18
CA SER A 4 55.60 39.20 -4.94
C SER A 4 54.07 38.94 -4.94
N LEU A 5 53.64 37.70 -4.98
CA LEU A 5 52.25 37.29 -4.76
C LEU A 5 52.01 37.15 -3.26
N SER A 6 51.14 38.00 -2.74
CA SER A 6 50.78 38.10 -1.35
C SER A 6 49.94 36.90 -0.87
N SER A 7 50.34 36.30 0.23
CA SER A 7 49.76 35.17 0.93
C SER A 7 48.51 35.54 1.76
N SER A 8 47.56 36.31 1.22
CA SER A 8 46.37 36.77 1.95
C SER A 8 45.09 36.05 1.59
N SER A 9 45.10 35.18 0.56
CA SER A 9 43.87 34.51 0.07
C SER A 9 43.57 33.17 0.71
N SER A 10 44.49 32.58 1.45
CA SER A 10 44.30 31.26 2.09
C SER A 10 43.75 31.32 3.53
N LEU A 11 43.74 32.54 4.13
CA LEU A 11 43.19 32.71 5.51
C LEU A 11 41.72 33.09 5.56
N VAL A 12 41.15 33.56 4.42
CA VAL A 12 39.73 33.92 4.36
C VAL A 12 38.84 32.69 4.12
N MET A 13 39.32 31.66 3.44
CA MET A 13 38.57 30.41 3.21
C MET A 13 38.53 29.46 4.42
N ALA A 14 39.35 29.68 5.43
CA ALA A 14 39.35 28.84 6.63
C ALA A 14 38.46 29.32 7.76
N LYS A 15 37.91 30.55 7.64
CA LYS A 15 37.02 31.14 8.65
C LYS A 15 35.54 30.92 8.41
N ASP A 16 35.14 30.56 7.20
CA ASP A 16 33.71 30.29 6.85
C ASP A 16 33.31 28.82 7.05
N LEU A 17 34.17 27.98 7.63
CA LEU A 17 33.91 26.57 7.98
C LEU A 17 33.83 26.33 9.50
N GLU A 18 33.76 27.38 10.33
CA GLU A 18 33.16 27.24 11.64
C GLU A 18 31.64 27.18 11.46
N VAL A 19 31.18 25.99 11.01
CA VAL A 19 29.80 25.57 11.11
C VAL A 19 29.36 25.83 12.55
N GLN A 20 28.34 26.63 12.71
CA GLN A 20 27.59 26.83 13.95
C GLN A 20 27.18 25.48 14.56
N GLU A 21 28.06 24.84 15.31
CA GLU A 21 27.72 23.94 16.38
C GLU A 21 27.16 24.77 17.54
N GLY A 22 25.92 25.17 17.42
CA GLY A 22 25.33 26.02 18.44
C GLY A 22 23.83 26.26 18.23
N GLY A 23 23.11 25.24 17.95
CA GLY A 23 21.66 25.25 17.91
C GLY A 23 21.15 23.85 18.02
N ALA A 24 21.27 23.24 19.19
CA ALA A 24 20.35 22.19 19.56
C ALA A 24 18.96 22.81 19.50
N THR A 25 18.31 22.75 18.32
CA THR A 25 16.88 22.99 18.21
C THR A 25 16.26 22.01 19.19
N ALA A 26 15.80 22.53 20.32
CA ALA A 26 15.03 21.77 21.31
C ALA A 26 14.05 20.93 20.49
N ALA A 27 14.18 19.62 20.58
CA ALA A 27 13.27 18.70 19.93
C ALA A 27 11.89 19.14 20.42
N ARG A 28 11.08 19.74 19.56
CA ARG A 28 9.73 20.15 19.92
C ARG A 28 9.09 18.90 20.45
N ASP A 29 8.61 18.94 21.69
CA ASP A 29 7.97 17.80 22.33
C ASP A 29 6.82 17.35 21.41
N TYR A 30 7.07 16.26 20.69
CA TYR A 30 6.11 15.73 19.74
C TYR A 30 4.97 15.08 20.51
N VAL A 31 3.76 15.62 20.36
CA VAL A 31 2.53 15.05 20.90
C VAL A 31 1.83 14.29 19.77
N ASP A 32 1.51 13.03 20.05
CA ASP A 32 0.75 12.22 19.09
C ASP A 32 -0.65 12.80 18.86
N PRO A 33 -1.15 12.78 17.61
CA PRO A 33 -2.54 13.10 17.34
C PRO A 33 -3.47 12.19 18.17
N PRO A 34 -4.59 12.70 18.66
CA PRO A 34 -5.56 11.89 19.41
C PRO A 34 -6.04 10.72 18.52
N PRO A 35 -6.29 9.53 19.10
CA PRO A 35 -6.82 8.40 18.36
C PRO A 35 -8.20 8.75 17.79
N ALA A 36 -8.50 8.29 16.58
CA ALA A 36 -9.84 8.45 16.00
C ALA A 36 -10.91 7.82 16.90
N PRO A 37 -12.09 8.42 17.04
CA PRO A 37 -13.21 7.80 17.76
C PRO A 37 -13.55 6.44 17.13
N LEU A 38 -13.91 5.47 17.96
CA LEU A 38 -14.26 4.14 17.44
C LEU A 38 -15.47 4.23 16.50
N LEU A 39 -16.49 4.94 16.94
CA LEU A 39 -17.72 5.18 16.19
C LEU A 39 -17.95 6.69 16.11
N ASP A 40 -17.87 7.25 14.90
CA ASP A 40 -18.10 8.67 14.62
C ASP A 40 -19.29 8.81 13.67
N MET A 41 -20.48 8.92 14.25
CA MET A 41 -21.72 9.10 13.47
C MET A 41 -21.84 10.50 12.86
N GLU A 42 -21.09 11.49 13.39
CA GLU A 42 -21.10 12.84 12.85
C GLU A 42 -20.41 12.93 11.47
N GLU A 43 -19.58 11.94 11.13
CA GLU A 43 -18.98 11.87 9.80
C GLU A 43 -20.02 11.85 8.68
N PHE A 44 -21.21 11.24 8.89
CA PHE A 44 -22.29 11.21 7.90
C PHE A 44 -22.80 12.60 7.49
N GLY A 45 -22.66 13.59 8.34
CA GLY A 45 -23.01 14.99 8.03
C GLY A 45 -21.90 15.75 7.30
N LYS A 46 -20.71 15.15 7.09
CA LYS A 46 -19.53 15.86 6.58
C LYS A 46 -19.26 15.48 5.12
N TRP A 47 -19.23 16.45 4.24
CA TRP A 47 -18.88 16.24 2.81
C TRP A 47 -17.50 15.58 2.64
N SER A 48 -16.58 15.78 3.58
CA SER A 48 -15.26 15.16 3.57
C SER A 48 -15.29 13.63 3.58
N LEU A 49 -16.29 13.01 4.23
CA LEU A 49 -16.49 11.56 4.20
C LEU A 49 -16.84 11.09 2.78
N TYR A 50 -17.83 11.71 2.16
CA TYR A 50 -18.30 11.31 0.82
C TYR A 50 -17.22 11.51 -0.25
N ARG A 51 -16.47 12.61 -0.18
CA ARG A 51 -15.31 12.84 -1.07
C ARG A 51 -14.28 11.72 -0.92
N ALA A 52 -14.01 11.31 0.30
CA ALA A 52 -13.03 10.28 0.59
C ALA A 52 -13.51 8.90 0.09
N VAL A 53 -14.78 8.56 0.29
CA VAL A 53 -15.40 7.32 -0.22
C VAL A 53 -15.38 7.28 -1.76
N ILE A 54 -15.71 8.40 -2.42
CA ILE A 54 -15.61 8.50 -3.89
C ILE A 54 -14.15 8.35 -4.36
N ALA A 55 -13.20 8.94 -3.66
CA ALA A 55 -11.78 8.81 -4.00
C ALA A 55 -11.29 7.37 -3.89
N GLU A 56 -11.70 6.63 -2.84
CA GLU A 56 -11.38 5.21 -2.68
C GLU A 56 -11.99 4.34 -3.79
N PHE A 57 -13.26 4.60 -4.16
CA PHE A 57 -13.91 3.92 -5.27
C PHE A 57 -13.17 4.14 -6.59
N VAL A 58 -12.92 5.40 -6.95
CA VAL A 58 -12.27 5.74 -8.23
C VAL A 58 -10.84 5.22 -8.27
N ALA A 59 -10.09 5.39 -7.18
CA ALA A 59 -8.72 4.88 -7.11
C ALA A 59 -8.66 3.35 -7.26
N THR A 60 -9.54 2.62 -6.57
CA THR A 60 -9.56 1.16 -6.68
C THR A 60 -10.03 0.70 -8.06
N LEU A 61 -10.98 1.41 -8.69
CA LEU A 61 -11.40 1.16 -10.06
C LEU A 61 -10.22 1.29 -11.03
N LEU A 62 -9.50 2.41 -10.98
CA LEU A 62 -8.35 2.66 -11.85
C LEU A 62 -7.20 1.68 -11.58
N PHE A 63 -6.98 1.34 -10.31
CA PHE A 63 -6.00 0.34 -9.93
C PHE A 63 -6.26 -0.99 -10.61
N LEU A 64 -7.47 -1.53 -10.48
CA LEU A 64 -7.82 -2.82 -11.09
C LEU A 64 -7.89 -2.73 -12.62
N TYR A 65 -8.38 -1.63 -13.17
CA TYR A 65 -8.41 -1.45 -14.62
C TYR A 65 -7.02 -1.61 -15.23
N VAL A 66 -6.04 -0.84 -14.77
CA VAL A 66 -4.69 -0.87 -15.35
C VAL A 66 -3.96 -2.17 -15.04
N SER A 67 -3.99 -2.62 -13.79
CA SER A 67 -3.21 -3.80 -13.38
C SER A 67 -3.75 -5.10 -13.99
N VAL A 68 -5.07 -5.31 -13.99
CA VAL A 68 -5.68 -6.51 -14.60
C VAL A 68 -5.55 -6.48 -16.11
N LEU A 69 -5.70 -5.30 -16.75
CA LEU A 69 -5.47 -5.16 -18.18
C LEU A 69 -4.03 -5.55 -18.56
N THR A 70 -3.04 -5.20 -17.74
CA THR A 70 -1.64 -5.60 -17.94
C THR A 70 -1.47 -7.11 -17.85
N VAL A 71 -2.13 -7.78 -16.87
CA VAL A 71 -2.10 -9.25 -16.74
C VAL A 71 -2.67 -9.92 -17.98
N ILE A 72 -3.84 -9.49 -18.45
CA ILE A 72 -4.49 -10.05 -19.65
C ILE A 72 -3.63 -9.81 -20.88
N GLY A 73 -3.10 -8.60 -21.04
CA GLY A 73 -2.23 -8.23 -22.16
C GLY A 73 -0.97 -9.09 -22.22
N TYR A 74 -0.29 -9.30 -21.08
CA TYR A 74 0.87 -10.17 -21.01
C TYR A 74 0.56 -11.61 -21.44
N LYS A 75 -0.49 -12.22 -20.85
CA LYS A 75 -0.88 -13.58 -21.19
C LYS A 75 -1.28 -13.73 -22.68
N ALA A 76 -1.92 -12.72 -23.25
CA ALA A 76 -2.26 -12.72 -24.67
C ALA A 76 -1.02 -12.63 -25.58
N GLN A 77 -0.04 -11.82 -25.21
CA GLN A 77 1.19 -11.63 -25.98
C GLN A 77 2.14 -12.83 -25.93
N THR A 78 2.04 -13.66 -24.87
CA THR A 78 2.88 -14.84 -24.67
C THR A 78 2.19 -16.17 -25.01
N ASP A 79 0.92 -16.17 -25.40
CA ASP A 79 0.20 -17.37 -25.82
C ASP A 79 0.64 -17.80 -27.24
N ALA A 80 1.50 -18.79 -27.32
CA ALA A 80 1.99 -19.34 -28.58
C ALA A 80 0.85 -19.85 -29.49
N ASN A 81 -0.27 -20.34 -28.92
CA ASN A 81 -1.45 -20.78 -29.69
C ASN A 81 -2.22 -19.63 -30.34
N ALA A 82 -1.96 -18.39 -29.90
CA ALA A 82 -2.54 -17.18 -30.46
C ALA A 82 -1.52 -16.35 -31.28
N GLY A 83 -0.37 -16.96 -31.64
CA GLY A 83 0.68 -16.27 -32.38
C GLY A 83 1.60 -15.41 -31.49
N GLY A 84 1.52 -15.54 -30.17
CA GLY A 84 2.41 -14.88 -29.24
C GLY A 84 3.79 -15.53 -29.20
N VAL A 85 4.75 -14.83 -28.61
CA VAL A 85 6.14 -15.30 -28.41
C VAL A 85 6.51 -15.23 -26.95
N ASP A 86 7.30 -16.19 -26.45
CA ASP A 86 7.65 -16.32 -25.03
C ASP A 86 8.21 -15.04 -24.40
N CYS A 87 8.99 -14.27 -25.14
CA CYS A 87 9.56 -13.00 -24.69
C CYS A 87 8.76 -11.76 -25.17
N GLY A 88 7.56 -11.95 -25.69
CA GLY A 88 6.75 -10.89 -26.29
C GLY A 88 6.04 -9.96 -25.31
N GLY A 89 5.99 -10.32 -24.04
CA GLY A 89 5.23 -9.59 -23.01
C GLY A 89 6.08 -8.97 -21.92
N VAL A 90 5.43 -8.23 -21.02
CA VAL A 90 6.09 -7.49 -19.92
C VAL A 90 6.66 -8.39 -18.81
N GLY A 91 6.32 -9.66 -18.79
CA GLY A 91 6.74 -10.61 -17.77
C GLY A 91 6.15 -10.33 -16.37
N ILE A 92 6.51 -11.19 -15.41
CA ILE A 92 6.11 -11.02 -13.99
C ILE A 92 6.63 -9.68 -13.46
N LEU A 93 7.82 -9.27 -13.83
CA LEU A 93 8.43 -8.01 -13.42
C LEU A 93 7.56 -6.80 -13.85
N GLY A 94 7.11 -6.78 -15.11
CA GLY A 94 6.26 -5.72 -15.63
C GLY A 94 4.87 -5.73 -15.02
N ILE A 95 4.30 -6.92 -14.73
CA ILE A 95 3.03 -7.04 -13.99
C ILE A 95 3.21 -6.47 -12.58
N ALA A 96 4.24 -6.90 -11.86
CA ALA A 96 4.53 -6.40 -10.51
C ALA A 96 4.71 -4.88 -10.49
N TRP A 97 5.38 -4.33 -11.51
CA TRP A 97 5.54 -2.88 -11.67
C TRP A 97 4.21 -2.17 -11.93
N ALA A 98 3.33 -2.74 -12.76
CA ALA A 98 2.00 -2.17 -13.00
C ALA A 98 1.18 -2.08 -11.70
N PHE A 99 1.20 -3.13 -10.85
CA PHE A 99 0.53 -3.10 -9.55
C PHE A 99 1.17 -2.07 -8.60
N GLY A 100 2.47 -2.14 -8.40
CA GLY A 100 3.20 -1.24 -7.50
C GLY A 100 3.19 0.22 -7.96
N GLY A 101 3.40 0.44 -9.26
CA GLY A 101 3.38 1.77 -9.87
C GLY A 101 2.01 2.43 -9.79
N MET A 102 0.93 1.67 -10.02
CA MET A 102 -0.42 2.20 -9.86
C MET A 102 -0.74 2.56 -8.42
N ILE A 103 -0.34 1.74 -7.44
CA ILE A 103 -0.50 2.11 -6.03
C ILE A 103 0.30 3.38 -5.71
N PHE A 104 1.54 3.50 -6.17
CA PHE A 104 2.31 4.73 -6.01
C PHE A 104 1.56 5.97 -6.54
N VAL A 105 1.12 5.91 -7.79
CA VAL A 105 0.40 7.03 -8.45
C VAL A 105 -0.90 7.36 -7.74
N LEU A 106 -1.71 6.35 -7.41
CA LEU A 106 -3.04 6.57 -6.84
C LEU A 106 -2.98 7.02 -5.38
N VAL A 107 -2.05 6.50 -4.59
CA VAL A 107 -1.80 7.03 -3.24
C VAL A 107 -1.35 8.49 -3.31
N TYR A 108 -0.45 8.82 -4.23
CA TYR A 108 -0.05 10.22 -4.45
C TYR A 108 -1.24 11.13 -4.77
N CYS A 109 -2.16 10.66 -5.63
CA CYS A 109 -3.33 11.45 -6.03
C CYS A 109 -4.39 11.58 -4.93
N THR A 110 -4.53 10.59 -4.04
CA THR A 110 -5.70 10.50 -3.13
C THR A 110 -5.36 10.63 -1.65
N ALA A 111 -4.08 10.59 -1.26
CA ALA A 111 -3.66 10.68 0.13
C ALA A 111 -4.20 11.92 0.86
N GLY A 112 -4.23 13.07 0.19
CA GLY A 112 -4.78 14.32 0.75
C GLY A 112 -6.31 14.37 0.86
N VAL A 113 -7.03 13.37 0.34
CA VAL A 113 -8.49 13.32 0.32
C VAL A 113 -9.02 12.17 1.18
N SER A 114 -8.55 10.94 0.93
CA SER A 114 -9.01 9.72 1.62
C SER A 114 -7.94 9.08 2.50
N GLY A 115 -6.70 9.45 2.33
CA GLY A 115 -5.53 8.74 2.86
C GLY A 115 -4.96 7.73 1.87
N GLY A 116 -5.63 7.48 0.72
CA GLY A 116 -5.15 6.58 -0.33
C GLY A 116 -5.02 5.13 0.11
N HIS A 117 -6.04 4.58 0.75
CA HIS A 117 -5.99 3.20 1.26
C HIS A 117 -6.05 2.17 0.14
N ILE A 118 -7.04 2.30 -0.76
CA ILE A 118 -7.25 1.48 -1.98
C ILE A 118 -7.31 -0.03 -1.70
N ASN A 119 -7.40 -0.42 -0.43
CA ASN A 119 -7.22 -1.79 0.03
C ASN A 119 -7.94 -2.01 1.37
N PRO A 120 -8.88 -2.98 1.50
CA PRO A 120 -9.53 -3.31 2.75
C PRO A 120 -8.58 -3.70 3.88
N ALA A 121 -7.48 -4.39 3.59
CA ALA A 121 -6.52 -4.78 4.62
C ALA A 121 -5.73 -3.58 5.16
N VAL A 122 -5.36 -2.62 4.32
CA VAL A 122 -4.75 -1.34 4.74
C VAL A 122 -5.75 -0.57 5.61
N THR A 123 -7.00 -0.45 5.15
CA THR A 123 -8.08 0.22 5.88
C THR A 123 -8.30 -0.42 7.25
N PHE A 124 -8.34 -1.74 7.32
CA PHE A 124 -8.49 -2.50 8.56
C PHE A 124 -7.29 -2.31 9.51
N GLY A 125 -6.06 -2.36 9.01
CA GLY A 125 -4.87 -2.10 9.81
C GLY A 125 -4.88 -0.70 10.43
N LEU A 126 -5.26 0.32 9.65
CA LEU A 126 -5.39 1.70 10.14
C LEU A 126 -6.54 1.86 11.15
N PHE A 127 -7.63 1.13 10.98
CA PHE A 127 -8.72 1.05 11.98
C PHE A 127 -8.23 0.46 13.31
N LEU A 128 -7.52 -0.67 13.29
CA LEU A 128 -6.95 -1.27 14.49
C LEU A 128 -6.00 -0.32 15.23
N ALA A 129 -5.25 0.47 14.49
CA ALA A 129 -4.36 1.49 15.05
C ALA A 129 -5.11 2.79 15.42
N ARG A 130 -6.44 2.82 15.37
CA ARG A 130 -7.27 3.98 15.71
C ARG A 130 -6.91 5.23 14.90
N LYS A 131 -6.58 5.04 13.61
CA LYS A 131 -6.31 6.14 12.67
C LYS A 131 -7.57 6.57 11.90
N VAL A 132 -8.56 5.68 11.80
CA VAL A 132 -9.85 5.92 11.16
C VAL A 132 -10.99 5.36 12.00
N SER A 133 -12.20 5.90 11.84
CA SER A 133 -13.42 5.43 12.52
C SER A 133 -13.94 4.12 11.88
N LEU A 134 -14.80 3.40 12.59
CA LEU A 134 -15.50 2.23 12.05
C LEU A 134 -16.42 2.61 10.86
N VAL A 135 -17.07 3.76 10.94
CA VAL A 135 -17.95 4.29 9.87
C VAL A 135 -17.14 4.43 8.58
N ARG A 136 -16.00 5.12 8.66
CA ARG A 136 -15.11 5.30 7.52
C ARG A 136 -14.55 3.98 7.01
N THR A 137 -14.16 3.08 7.91
CA THR A 137 -13.63 1.75 7.58
C THR A 137 -14.62 0.96 6.73
N VAL A 138 -15.87 0.86 7.16
CA VAL A 138 -16.91 0.10 6.45
C VAL A 138 -17.19 0.71 5.06
N LEU A 139 -17.38 2.03 5.00
CA LEU A 139 -17.65 2.71 3.74
C LEU A 139 -16.49 2.61 2.74
N TYR A 140 -15.25 2.68 3.22
CA TYR A 140 -14.07 2.51 2.38
C TYR A 140 -13.99 1.09 1.82
N ILE A 141 -14.17 0.06 2.64
CA ILE A 141 -14.15 -1.34 2.20
C ILE A 141 -15.22 -1.58 1.13
N VAL A 142 -16.43 -1.08 1.34
CA VAL A 142 -17.51 -1.19 0.34
C VAL A 142 -17.14 -0.46 -0.96
N ALA A 143 -16.66 0.77 -0.87
CA ALA A 143 -16.25 1.56 -2.04
C ALA A 143 -15.10 0.90 -2.82
N GLN A 144 -14.11 0.36 -2.11
CA GLN A 144 -12.98 -0.38 -2.69
C GLN A 144 -13.45 -1.64 -3.41
N CYS A 145 -14.33 -2.44 -2.80
CA CYS A 145 -14.88 -3.63 -3.44
C CYS A 145 -15.69 -3.28 -4.71
N LEU A 146 -16.55 -2.27 -4.64
CA LEU A 146 -17.32 -1.81 -5.80
C LEU A 146 -16.42 -1.24 -6.90
N GLY A 147 -15.40 -0.45 -6.53
CA GLY A 147 -14.40 0.06 -7.46
C GLY A 147 -13.64 -1.05 -8.17
N ALA A 148 -13.23 -2.08 -7.42
CA ALA A 148 -12.55 -3.25 -7.98
C ALA A 148 -13.44 -4.03 -8.98
N ILE A 149 -14.70 -4.27 -8.65
CA ILE A 149 -15.68 -4.90 -9.53
C ILE A 149 -15.82 -4.07 -10.82
N CYS A 150 -16.02 -2.75 -10.70
CA CYS A 150 -16.15 -1.87 -11.87
C CYS A 150 -14.88 -1.85 -12.73
N GLY A 151 -13.68 -1.79 -12.10
CA GLY A 151 -12.41 -1.83 -12.80
C GLY A 151 -12.21 -3.11 -13.61
N CYS A 152 -12.45 -4.29 -12.99
CA CYS A 152 -12.41 -5.57 -13.69
C CYS A 152 -13.51 -5.68 -14.76
N GLY A 153 -14.69 -5.13 -14.52
CA GLY A 153 -15.78 -5.06 -15.50
C GLY A 153 -15.41 -4.28 -16.74
N LEU A 154 -14.71 -3.16 -16.60
CA LEU A 154 -14.17 -2.38 -17.72
C LEU A 154 -13.13 -3.19 -18.50
N VAL A 155 -12.22 -3.90 -17.84
CA VAL A 155 -11.25 -4.78 -18.51
C VAL A 155 -11.96 -5.84 -19.33
N LYS A 156 -12.99 -6.50 -18.77
CA LYS A 156 -13.80 -7.48 -19.49
C LYS A 156 -14.51 -6.87 -20.70
N ALA A 157 -15.00 -5.65 -20.58
CA ALA A 157 -15.65 -4.94 -21.70
C ALA A 157 -14.67 -4.63 -22.83
N PHE A 158 -13.44 -4.18 -22.52
CA PHE A 158 -12.43 -3.85 -23.53
C PHE A 158 -11.68 -5.07 -24.08
N GLN A 159 -11.58 -6.16 -23.31
CA GLN A 159 -10.83 -7.36 -23.66
C GLN A 159 -11.69 -8.62 -23.64
N SER A 160 -12.94 -8.52 -24.10
CA SER A 160 -13.97 -9.58 -23.96
C SER A 160 -13.49 -10.95 -24.48
N SER A 161 -12.79 -10.98 -25.61
CA SER A 161 -12.27 -12.23 -26.22
C SER A 161 -11.15 -12.89 -25.40
N TYR A 162 -10.40 -12.10 -24.64
CA TYR A 162 -9.22 -12.57 -23.91
C TYR A 162 -9.47 -12.74 -22.40
N TYR A 163 -10.46 -12.00 -21.87
CA TYR A 163 -10.68 -11.91 -20.42
C TYR A 163 -10.85 -13.28 -19.78
N THR A 164 -11.81 -14.06 -20.23
CA THR A 164 -12.08 -15.40 -19.67
C THR A 164 -10.97 -16.39 -20.00
N ARG A 165 -10.44 -16.31 -21.24
CA ARG A 165 -9.37 -17.20 -21.71
C ARG A 165 -8.10 -17.08 -20.86
N TYR A 166 -7.76 -15.90 -20.37
CA TYR A 166 -6.54 -15.63 -19.61
C TYR A 166 -6.77 -15.45 -18.10
N GLY A 167 -7.89 -15.97 -17.58
CA GLY A 167 -8.12 -16.08 -16.14
C GLY A 167 -8.61 -14.81 -15.46
N GLY A 168 -9.07 -13.78 -16.23
CA GLY A 168 -9.68 -12.57 -15.67
C GLY A 168 -8.82 -11.76 -14.68
N GLY A 169 -7.54 -12.07 -14.55
CA GLY A 169 -6.68 -11.52 -13.52
C GLY A 169 -7.05 -11.95 -12.09
N ALA A 170 -7.85 -13.02 -11.94
CA ALA A 170 -8.22 -13.57 -10.64
C ALA A 170 -7.00 -14.13 -9.91
N ASN A 171 -7.06 -14.07 -8.59
CA ASN A 171 -6.11 -14.74 -7.74
C ASN A 171 -6.50 -16.19 -7.57
N GLU A 172 -5.54 -17.07 -7.70
CA GLU A 172 -5.67 -18.49 -7.54
C GLU A 172 -4.38 -19.05 -6.94
N LEU A 173 -4.50 -20.12 -6.17
CA LEU A 173 -3.33 -20.87 -5.74
C LEU A 173 -2.74 -21.61 -6.95
N ALA A 174 -1.46 -21.37 -7.24
CA ALA A 174 -0.77 -21.99 -8.35
C ALA A 174 -0.56 -23.51 -8.07
N ASP A 175 -0.50 -24.28 -9.15
CA ASP A 175 -0.27 -25.73 -9.07
C ASP A 175 1.05 -26.02 -8.34
N GLY A 176 1.03 -27.04 -7.48
CA GLY A 176 2.17 -27.43 -6.63
C GLY A 176 2.24 -26.73 -5.27
N TYR A 177 1.43 -25.72 -5.02
CA TYR A 177 1.33 -25.07 -3.71
C TYR A 177 0.08 -25.52 -2.94
N ASN A 178 0.20 -25.61 -1.62
CA ASN A 178 -0.93 -25.91 -0.74
C ASN A 178 -1.53 -24.61 -0.15
N LYS A 179 -2.77 -24.71 0.36
CA LYS A 179 -3.51 -23.57 0.93
C LYS A 179 -2.79 -22.89 2.09
N GLY A 180 -2.01 -23.64 2.88
CA GLY A 180 -1.19 -23.08 3.96
C GLY A 180 -0.06 -22.19 3.44
N THR A 181 0.61 -22.62 2.37
CA THR A 181 1.65 -21.81 1.70
C THR A 181 1.04 -20.53 1.11
N GLY A 182 -0.11 -20.63 0.43
CA GLY A 182 -0.81 -19.48 -0.10
C GLY A 182 -1.23 -18.49 1.00
N LEU A 183 -1.81 -19.00 2.07
CA LEU A 183 -2.18 -18.20 3.24
C LEU A 183 -0.96 -17.50 3.85
N GLY A 184 0.16 -18.22 4.03
CA GLY A 184 1.40 -17.65 4.55
C GLY A 184 1.96 -16.54 3.66
N ALA A 185 1.94 -16.71 2.34
CA ALA A 185 2.37 -15.71 1.37
C ALA A 185 1.52 -14.43 1.47
N GLU A 186 0.20 -14.56 1.59
CA GLU A 186 -0.72 -13.43 1.74
C GLU A 186 -0.55 -12.72 3.09
N ILE A 187 -0.33 -13.46 4.19
CA ILE A 187 -0.05 -12.88 5.52
C ILE A 187 1.22 -12.04 5.47
N ILE A 188 2.33 -12.64 5.02
CA ILE A 188 3.64 -11.97 5.01
C ILE A 188 3.66 -10.81 4.03
N GLY A 189 3.11 -11.00 2.82
CA GLY A 189 3.04 -9.95 1.81
C GLY A 189 2.23 -8.74 2.29
N THR A 190 1.08 -8.98 2.92
CA THR A 190 0.27 -7.89 3.47
C THR A 190 0.90 -7.26 4.70
N PHE A 191 1.59 -8.04 5.54
CA PHE A 191 2.38 -7.47 6.64
C PHE A 191 3.41 -6.46 6.11
N VAL A 192 4.19 -6.81 5.08
CA VAL A 192 5.18 -5.92 4.47
C VAL A 192 4.52 -4.63 3.96
N LEU A 193 3.41 -4.76 3.24
CA LEU A 193 2.68 -3.60 2.73
C LEU A 193 2.21 -2.69 3.87
N VAL A 194 1.46 -3.22 4.84
CA VAL A 194 0.83 -2.42 5.89
C VAL A 194 1.87 -1.87 6.87
N TYR A 195 2.93 -2.62 7.15
CA TYR A 195 4.10 -2.13 7.87
C TYR A 195 4.73 -0.91 7.19
N THR A 196 4.87 -0.97 5.86
CA THR A 196 5.39 0.18 5.09
C THR A 196 4.44 1.36 5.14
N VAL A 197 3.12 1.14 5.02
CA VAL A 197 2.12 2.21 5.18
C VAL A 197 2.28 2.91 6.52
N PHE A 198 2.33 2.17 7.63
CA PHE A 198 2.53 2.76 8.95
C PHE A 198 3.83 3.53 9.07
N SER A 199 4.92 2.98 8.54
CA SER A 199 6.24 3.62 8.62
C SER A 199 6.33 4.88 7.77
N ALA A 200 5.72 4.88 6.58
CA ALA A 200 5.72 6.02 5.66
C ALA A 200 4.77 7.15 6.09
N THR A 201 3.73 6.83 6.86
CA THR A 201 2.71 7.80 7.30
C THR A 201 2.78 8.13 8.79
N ASP A 202 3.85 7.72 9.49
CA ASP A 202 4.00 7.98 10.92
C ASP A 202 4.19 9.48 11.20
N PRO A 203 3.25 10.15 11.92
CA PRO A 203 3.35 11.57 12.22
C PRO A 203 4.60 11.94 13.01
N LYS A 204 5.09 11.07 13.91
CA LYS A 204 6.32 11.30 14.67
C LYS A 204 7.55 11.37 13.77
N ARG A 205 7.56 10.56 12.72
CA ARG A 205 8.62 10.57 11.72
C ARG A 205 8.52 11.81 10.82
N SER A 206 7.32 12.17 10.42
CA SER A 206 7.04 13.38 9.65
C SER A 206 7.40 14.66 10.40
N ALA A 207 7.26 14.68 11.72
CA ALA A 207 7.64 15.83 12.55
C ALA A 207 9.15 16.04 12.61
N ARG A 208 9.96 15.01 12.36
CA ARG A 208 11.43 15.09 12.31
C ARG A 208 11.96 15.48 10.93
N ASP A 209 11.26 15.06 9.88
CA ASP A 209 11.64 15.27 8.49
C ASP A 209 10.41 15.59 7.65
N SER A 210 10.34 16.83 7.17
CA SER A 210 9.21 17.36 6.38
C SER A 210 9.07 16.70 5.00
N HIS A 211 10.10 16.04 4.49
CA HIS A 211 10.06 15.37 3.18
C HIS A 211 9.36 14.00 3.23
N ILE A 212 9.27 13.36 4.40
CA ILE A 212 8.67 12.02 4.54
C ILE A 212 7.22 11.96 4.06
N PRO A 213 6.31 12.89 4.39
CA PRO A 213 4.93 12.83 3.92
C PRO A 213 4.79 12.89 2.40
N VAL A 214 5.61 13.71 1.74
CA VAL A 214 5.61 13.88 0.28
C VAL A 214 6.09 12.61 -0.43
N LEU A 215 7.04 11.91 0.18
CA LEU A 215 7.62 10.69 -0.37
C LEU A 215 6.85 9.42 0.01
N ALA A 216 5.90 9.46 0.95
CA ALA A 216 5.18 8.28 1.44
C ALA A 216 4.57 7.38 0.35
N PRO A 217 3.99 7.91 -0.74
CA PRO A 217 3.45 7.07 -1.82
C PRO A 217 4.50 6.14 -2.47
N LEU A 218 5.74 6.60 -2.59
CA LEU A 218 6.81 5.86 -3.26
C LEU A 218 7.14 4.53 -2.54
N PRO A 219 7.53 4.50 -1.24
CA PRO A 219 7.81 3.24 -0.56
C PRO A 219 6.58 2.34 -0.48
N ILE A 220 5.36 2.88 -0.41
CA ILE A 220 4.12 2.09 -0.41
C ILE A 220 3.96 1.37 -1.75
N GLY A 221 4.12 2.06 -2.87
CA GLY A 221 4.10 1.44 -4.19
C GLY A 221 5.22 0.41 -4.38
N PHE A 222 6.43 0.70 -3.89
CA PHE A 222 7.55 -0.26 -3.93
C PHE A 222 7.29 -1.50 -3.07
N ALA A 223 6.66 -1.39 -1.92
CA ALA A 223 6.27 -2.55 -1.12
C ALA A 223 5.33 -3.47 -1.90
N VAL A 224 4.31 -2.89 -2.56
CA VAL A 224 3.41 -3.66 -3.45
C VAL A 224 4.20 -4.31 -4.58
N PHE A 225 5.08 -3.57 -5.26
CA PHE A 225 5.92 -4.09 -6.34
C PHE A 225 6.77 -5.29 -5.89
N MET A 226 7.52 -5.15 -4.79
CA MET A 226 8.41 -6.20 -4.30
C MET A 226 7.66 -7.46 -3.86
N VAL A 227 6.51 -7.29 -3.20
CA VAL A 227 5.66 -8.43 -2.81
C VAL A 227 5.10 -9.13 -4.05
N HIS A 228 4.68 -8.39 -5.08
CA HIS A 228 4.21 -8.99 -6.34
C HIS A 228 5.31 -9.79 -7.03
N VAL A 229 6.53 -9.28 -7.12
CA VAL A 229 7.67 -10.04 -7.67
C VAL A 229 7.85 -11.38 -6.95
N ALA A 230 7.69 -11.38 -5.63
CA ALA A 230 7.91 -12.58 -4.81
C ALA A 230 6.74 -13.58 -4.84
N THR A 231 5.48 -13.10 -4.88
CA THR A 231 4.32 -13.95 -4.60
C THR A 231 3.37 -14.18 -5.78
N ILE A 232 3.57 -13.51 -6.93
CA ILE A 232 2.83 -13.84 -8.16
C ILE A 232 2.93 -15.33 -8.50
N PRO A 233 4.10 -16.02 -8.42
CA PRO A 233 4.20 -17.44 -8.72
C PRO A 233 3.44 -18.35 -7.75
N ILE A 234 3.03 -17.86 -6.59
CA ILE A 234 2.37 -18.66 -5.53
C ILE A 234 0.85 -18.49 -5.58
N THR A 235 0.37 -17.23 -5.57
CA THR A 235 -1.04 -16.88 -5.40
C THR A 235 -1.57 -15.92 -6.47
N GLY A 236 -0.71 -15.49 -7.39
CA GLY A 236 -1.00 -14.33 -8.24
C GLY A 236 -1.00 -13.01 -7.48
N THR A 237 -0.61 -13.01 -6.22
CA THR A 237 -0.54 -11.90 -5.25
C THR A 237 -1.88 -11.20 -5.04
N GLY A 238 -2.52 -11.48 -3.94
CA GLY A 238 -3.70 -10.77 -3.48
C GLY A 238 -3.30 -9.51 -2.71
N ILE A 239 -2.88 -9.69 -1.46
CA ILE A 239 -2.53 -8.65 -0.45
C ILE A 239 -3.54 -7.50 -0.33
N ASN A 240 -4.65 -7.64 -1.04
CA ASN A 240 -5.73 -6.65 -1.14
C ASN A 240 -7.06 -7.40 -1.38
N PRO A 241 -7.92 -7.55 -0.35
CA PRO A 241 -9.17 -8.26 -0.48
C PRO A 241 -10.08 -7.74 -1.60
N ALA A 242 -10.14 -6.41 -1.82
CA ALA A 242 -10.95 -5.83 -2.89
C ALA A 242 -10.42 -6.21 -4.27
N ARG A 243 -9.08 -6.26 -4.46
CA ARG A 243 -8.44 -6.70 -5.70
C ARG A 243 -8.84 -8.14 -6.04
N SER A 244 -8.73 -9.03 -5.08
CA SER A 244 -9.05 -10.44 -5.31
C SER A 244 -10.54 -10.66 -5.50
N PHE A 245 -11.37 -10.02 -4.69
CA PHE A 245 -12.82 -10.11 -4.77
C PHE A 245 -13.37 -9.55 -6.10
N GLY A 246 -12.96 -8.36 -6.51
CA GLY A 246 -13.43 -7.74 -7.75
C GLY A 246 -13.10 -8.59 -8.99
N ALA A 247 -11.89 -9.16 -9.03
CA ALA A 247 -11.49 -10.05 -10.11
C ALA A 247 -12.30 -11.37 -10.09
N ALA A 248 -12.50 -11.99 -8.91
CA ALA A 248 -13.29 -13.20 -8.77
C ALA A 248 -14.76 -13.01 -9.18
N VAL A 249 -15.39 -11.90 -8.78
CA VAL A 249 -16.78 -11.57 -9.15
C VAL A 249 -16.97 -11.49 -10.68
N ILE A 250 -16.07 -10.82 -11.38
CA ILE A 250 -16.21 -10.61 -12.82
C ILE A 250 -15.76 -11.84 -13.63
N TYR A 251 -14.73 -12.54 -13.16
CA TYR A 251 -14.27 -13.79 -13.79
C TYR A 251 -15.25 -14.93 -13.56
N ASN A 252 -15.74 -15.08 -12.35
CA ASN A 252 -16.78 -16.01 -11.89
C ASN A 252 -16.54 -17.46 -12.31
N GLN A 253 -15.34 -17.98 -12.03
CA GLN A 253 -14.98 -19.38 -12.19
C GLN A 253 -14.72 -20.02 -10.83
N GLU A 254 -15.02 -21.32 -10.70
CA GLU A 254 -14.98 -22.10 -9.45
C GLU A 254 -13.65 -21.93 -8.70
N LYS A 255 -12.52 -22.13 -9.38
CA LYS A 255 -11.18 -22.04 -8.78
C LYS A 255 -10.90 -20.71 -8.10
N ALA A 256 -11.37 -19.59 -8.68
CA ALA A 256 -11.22 -18.25 -8.08
C ALA A 256 -12.04 -18.10 -6.78
N TRP A 257 -13.14 -18.84 -6.62
CA TRP A 257 -13.96 -18.85 -5.41
C TRP A 257 -13.46 -19.81 -4.34
N ASP A 258 -12.94 -20.98 -4.71
CA ASP A 258 -12.40 -21.99 -3.78
C ASP A 258 -11.29 -21.45 -2.89
N ASP A 259 -10.45 -20.60 -3.45
CA ASP A 259 -9.31 -19.99 -2.75
C ASP A 259 -9.58 -18.57 -2.25
N GLN A 260 -10.77 -18.02 -2.52
CA GLN A 260 -11.11 -16.62 -2.20
C GLN A 260 -10.92 -16.27 -0.72
N TRP A 261 -11.17 -17.19 0.20
CA TRP A 261 -11.00 -16.99 1.63
C TRP A 261 -9.54 -16.66 2.01
N ILE A 262 -8.54 -17.21 1.30
CA ILE A 262 -7.10 -16.95 1.53
C ILE A 262 -6.82 -15.46 1.37
N PHE A 263 -7.42 -14.84 0.35
CA PHE A 263 -7.22 -13.44 -0.03
C PHE A 263 -8.02 -12.44 0.85
N TRP A 264 -8.79 -12.94 1.81
CA TRP A 264 -9.40 -12.15 2.88
C TRP A 264 -8.69 -12.41 4.20
N VAL A 265 -8.60 -13.66 4.62
CA VAL A 265 -8.05 -14.05 5.92
C VAL A 265 -6.55 -13.71 6.01
N GLY A 266 -5.77 -14.05 4.99
CA GLY A 266 -4.34 -13.76 4.96
C GLY A 266 -4.04 -12.26 5.11
N PRO A 267 -4.58 -11.41 4.23
CA PRO A 267 -4.39 -9.97 4.33
C PRO A 267 -4.86 -9.34 5.65
N MET A 268 -5.99 -9.79 6.21
CA MET A 268 -6.47 -9.25 7.50
C MET A 268 -5.52 -9.63 8.65
N ILE A 269 -5.00 -10.86 8.68
CA ILE A 269 -4.01 -11.29 9.68
C ILE A 269 -2.71 -10.49 9.50
N GLY A 270 -2.21 -10.35 8.27
CA GLY A 270 -1.00 -9.59 7.98
C GLY A 270 -1.11 -8.13 8.41
N ALA A 271 -2.25 -7.50 8.11
CA ALA A 271 -2.53 -6.12 8.51
C ALA A 271 -2.61 -5.95 10.04
N ALA A 272 -3.26 -6.89 10.74
CA ALA A 272 -3.34 -6.87 12.20
C ALA A 272 -1.94 -7.04 12.83
N ALA A 273 -1.13 -7.96 12.33
CA ALA A 273 0.24 -8.15 12.79
C ALA A 273 1.09 -6.89 12.58
N ALA A 274 0.96 -6.23 11.43
CA ALA A 274 1.67 -4.98 11.14
C ALA A 274 1.23 -3.83 12.08
N ALA A 275 -0.06 -3.72 12.37
CA ALA A 275 -0.59 -2.73 13.31
C ALA A 275 -0.03 -2.96 14.72
N LEU A 276 -0.03 -4.20 15.20
CA LEU A 276 0.56 -4.57 16.50
C LEU A 276 2.06 -4.30 16.54
N TYR A 277 2.80 -4.72 15.51
CA TYR A 277 4.23 -4.47 15.42
C TYR A 277 4.57 -2.98 15.46
N HIS A 278 3.84 -2.16 14.69
CA HIS A 278 4.02 -0.72 14.69
C HIS A 278 3.75 -0.11 16.08
N GLN A 279 2.65 -0.48 16.72
CA GLN A 279 2.24 0.09 18.03
C GLN A 279 3.21 -0.30 19.14
N PHE A 280 3.57 -1.58 19.26
CA PHE A 280 4.32 -2.08 20.40
C PHE A 280 5.84 -2.06 20.19
N VAL A 281 6.30 -2.25 18.95
CA VAL A 281 7.75 -2.32 18.68
C VAL A 281 8.27 -0.97 18.18
N LEU A 282 7.71 -0.44 17.10
CA LEU A 282 8.26 0.78 16.50
C LEU A 282 7.97 2.04 17.31
N ARG A 283 6.77 2.16 17.82
CA ARG A 283 6.38 3.32 18.63
C ARG A 283 6.60 3.12 20.13
N ALA A 284 6.73 1.89 20.58
CA ALA A 284 6.88 1.50 22.01
C ALA A 284 5.80 2.10 22.92
N ALA A 285 4.62 2.42 22.36
CA ALA A 285 3.55 3.11 23.07
C ALA A 285 3.00 2.28 24.25
N GLY A 286 2.93 0.95 24.10
CA GLY A 286 2.46 0.03 25.12
C GLY A 286 3.44 -0.18 26.28
N ILE A 287 4.75 -0.05 26.03
CA ILE A 287 5.78 -0.28 27.05
C ILE A 287 5.85 0.89 28.04
N LYS A 288 5.56 2.11 27.59
CA LYS A 288 5.51 3.28 28.46
C LYS A 288 4.35 3.21 29.45
N SER A 289 3.18 2.68 29.04
CA SER A 289 2.05 2.48 29.96
C SER A 289 2.32 1.40 31.01
N LEU A 290 2.99 0.29 30.64
CA LEU A 290 3.41 -0.75 31.57
C LEU A 290 4.52 -0.28 32.56
N GLY A 291 5.41 0.60 32.09
CA GLY A 291 6.44 1.21 32.96
C GLY A 291 5.87 2.18 33.99
N SER A 292 4.77 2.87 33.66
CA SER A 292 4.08 3.76 34.59
C SER A 292 3.40 3.02 35.76
N PHE A 293 2.96 1.77 35.56
CA PHE A 293 2.44 0.93 36.65
C PHE A 293 3.53 0.44 37.61
N ARG A 294 4.81 0.41 37.19
CA ARG A 294 5.92 -0.02 38.05
C ARG A 294 6.55 1.11 38.88
N SER A 295 6.34 2.36 38.50
CA SER A 295 6.88 3.52 39.21
C SER A 295 5.96 4.08 40.30
N SER A 296 4.76 3.53 40.45
CA SER A 296 3.76 3.91 41.47
C SER A 296 3.56 2.81 42.54
N ALA A 297 4.46 1.83 42.63
CA ALA A 297 4.60 0.87 43.70
C ALA A 297 5.98 1.02 44.34
#